data_1661abd4b4deb896976d9f36636f1ede
#
_entry.id   1661abd4b4deb896976d9f36636f1ede
#
_cell.length_a   1.000
_cell.length_b   1.000
_cell.length_c   1.000
_cell.angle_alpha   90.00
_cell.angle_beta   90.00
_cell.angle_gamma   90.00
#
_symmetry.space_group_name_H-M   'P 1'
#
loop_
_entity.id
_entity.type
_entity.pdbx_description
1 polymer ?
#
loop_
_entity_poly.entity_id
_entity_poly.type
_entity_poly.pdbx_seq_one_letter_code
_entity_poly.pdbx_strand_id
1 'polypeptide(L)'
;LPFKEISPQFYPEKQNRNSRLTVSDCLKKDQEILVQVEKDERGNKGAALTTNISLAGRYLVLMPNNPKAAGISRRLEGKERDKLKERIASLNVPESMGLIVRTAGEGKDLEDLRWDLEYLQRVWEGISEANTLKNSPILIFKESDIIIRALRDYLKEDIEEIWVDTEEAFEEASEFVERVMPDQSKILNTVSYTHLRAHETAY
;
A
#
# COMPACT_ATOMS: atom_id res chain seq x y z
N LEU A 1 4.71 -12.16 -16.39
CA LEU A 1 5.30 -12.38 -15.06
C LEU A 1 6.74 -12.86 -15.24
N PRO A 2 7.78 -12.04 -14.99
CA PRO A 2 9.17 -12.47 -15.05
C PRO A 2 9.53 -13.35 -13.84
N PHE A 3 10.55 -14.21 -13.99
CA PHE A 3 10.97 -15.11 -12.91
C PHE A 3 11.30 -14.39 -11.59
N LYS A 4 11.97 -13.25 -11.66
CA LYS A 4 12.34 -12.44 -10.48
C LYS A 4 11.14 -11.90 -9.69
N GLU A 5 9.96 -11.86 -10.34
CA GLU A 5 8.71 -11.39 -9.73
C GLU A 5 7.86 -12.56 -9.17
N ILE A 6 8.41 -13.77 -9.17
CA ILE A 6 7.79 -14.92 -8.54
C ILE A 6 8.26 -15.02 -7.09
N SER A 7 7.32 -14.94 -6.16
CA SER A 7 7.59 -15.05 -4.72
C SER A 7 8.22 -16.41 -4.37
N PRO A 8 9.17 -16.46 -3.43
CA PRO A 8 9.79 -17.70 -2.99
C PRO A 8 8.84 -18.78 -2.48
N GLN A 9 7.62 -18.43 -2.08
CA GLN A 9 6.59 -19.40 -1.68
C GLN A 9 6.21 -20.39 -2.79
N PHE A 10 6.42 -20.02 -4.06
CA PHE A 10 6.17 -20.89 -5.22
C PHE A 10 7.38 -21.73 -5.61
N TYR A 11 8.51 -21.59 -4.93
CA TYR A 11 9.70 -22.35 -5.25
C TYR A 11 9.58 -23.77 -4.74
N PRO A 12 10.08 -24.79 -5.48
CA PRO A 12 10.05 -26.17 -5.06
C PRO A 12 10.87 -26.39 -3.77
N GLU A 13 10.35 -27.17 -2.82
CA GLU A 13 11.01 -27.46 -1.54
C GLU A 13 12.37 -28.14 -1.71
N LYS A 14 12.53 -28.96 -2.76
CA LYS A 14 13.78 -29.65 -3.08
C LYS A 14 14.51 -28.92 -4.20
N GLN A 15 15.36 -27.98 -3.82
CA GLN A 15 16.29 -27.37 -4.77
C GLN A 15 17.49 -28.29 -5.01
N ASN A 16 17.69 -28.73 -6.25
CA ASN A 16 19.01 -29.20 -6.68
C ASN A 16 19.94 -27.98 -6.72
N ARG A 17 20.95 -27.94 -5.85
CA ARG A 17 21.88 -26.79 -5.65
C ARG A 17 22.57 -26.30 -6.93
N ASN A 18 22.52 -27.05 -8.03
CA ASN A 18 23.22 -26.76 -9.28
C ASN A 18 22.30 -26.42 -10.47
N SER A 19 20.98 -26.41 -10.33
CA SER A 19 20.08 -26.04 -11.44
C SER A 19 19.52 -24.63 -11.27
N ARG A 20 19.58 -23.85 -12.34
CA ARG A 20 18.93 -22.53 -12.41
C ARG A 20 17.42 -22.76 -12.54
N LEU A 21 16.66 -22.33 -11.56
CA LEU A 21 15.20 -22.41 -11.58
C LEU A 21 14.60 -21.63 -12.75
N THR A 22 13.58 -22.20 -13.34
CA THR A 22 12.78 -21.58 -14.40
C THR A 22 11.35 -21.28 -13.90
N VAL A 23 10.58 -20.51 -14.66
CA VAL A 23 9.17 -20.24 -14.33
C VAL A 23 8.37 -21.53 -14.25
N SER A 24 8.64 -22.50 -15.15
CA SER A 24 7.94 -23.79 -15.19
C SER A 24 8.24 -24.69 -13.99
N ASP A 25 9.34 -24.45 -13.27
CA ASP A 25 9.65 -25.17 -12.03
C ASP A 25 8.85 -24.64 -10.84
N CYS A 26 8.43 -23.36 -10.92
CA CYS A 26 7.72 -22.67 -9.85
C CYS A 26 6.20 -22.66 -10.03
N LEU A 27 5.73 -22.58 -11.26
CA LEU A 27 4.31 -22.43 -11.59
C LEU A 27 3.88 -23.52 -12.57
N LYS A 28 2.70 -24.08 -12.32
CA LYS A 28 2.09 -25.10 -13.19
C LYS A 28 1.12 -24.43 -14.18
N LYS A 29 0.91 -25.09 -15.32
CA LYS A 29 -0.13 -24.69 -16.26
C LYS A 29 -1.50 -24.74 -15.56
N ASP A 30 -2.37 -23.77 -15.85
CA ASP A 30 -3.72 -23.63 -15.31
C ASP A 30 -3.77 -23.46 -13.77
N GLN A 31 -2.64 -23.10 -13.14
CA GLN A 31 -2.59 -22.74 -11.73
C GLN A 31 -3.12 -21.32 -11.51
N GLU A 32 -4.10 -21.19 -10.64
CA GLU A 32 -4.58 -19.90 -10.17
C GLU A 32 -3.60 -19.31 -9.15
N ILE A 33 -3.21 -18.06 -9.36
CA ILE A 33 -2.26 -17.34 -8.51
C ILE A 33 -2.71 -15.90 -8.29
N LEU A 34 -2.47 -15.40 -7.09
CA LEU A 34 -2.64 -13.99 -6.79
C LEU A 34 -1.49 -13.19 -7.39
N VAL A 35 -1.82 -12.19 -8.20
CA VAL A 35 -0.83 -11.29 -8.81
C VAL A 35 -1.21 -9.84 -8.56
N GLN A 36 -0.21 -9.00 -8.40
CA GLN A 36 -0.35 -7.56 -8.39
C GLN A 36 0.11 -6.97 -9.72
N VAL A 37 -0.67 -6.05 -10.26
CA VAL A 37 -0.28 -5.27 -11.44
C VAL A 37 0.58 -4.10 -10.95
N GLU A 38 1.87 -4.10 -11.27
CA GLU A 38 2.79 -3.00 -10.95
C GLU A 38 2.72 -1.86 -11.95
N LYS A 39 2.47 -2.21 -13.22
CA LYS A 39 2.34 -1.24 -14.30
C LYS A 39 1.31 -1.74 -15.29
N ASP A 40 0.46 -0.83 -15.71
CA ASP A 40 -0.49 -1.08 -16.78
C ASP A 40 0.20 -1.31 -18.12
N GLU A 41 -0.51 -1.91 -19.05
CA GLU A 41 -0.05 -2.06 -20.42
C GLU A 41 0.20 -0.69 -21.07
N ARG A 42 1.25 -0.61 -21.85
CA ARG A 42 1.59 0.62 -22.57
C ARG A 42 2.12 0.32 -23.98
N GLY A 43 1.35 0.72 -24.98
CA GLY A 43 1.66 0.43 -26.39
C GLY A 43 1.72 -1.08 -26.63
N ASN A 44 2.84 -1.58 -27.12
CA ASN A 44 3.04 -3.01 -27.41
C ASN A 44 3.56 -3.81 -26.19
N LYS A 45 3.69 -3.18 -25.01
CA LYS A 45 4.14 -3.85 -23.78
C LYS A 45 2.94 -4.20 -22.92
N GLY A 46 2.77 -5.49 -22.64
CA GLY A 46 1.76 -5.97 -21.69
C GLY A 46 2.03 -5.49 -20.26
N ALA A 47 1.03 -5.60 -19.40
CA ALA A 47 1.11 -5.25 -18.00
C ALA A 47 2.25 -5.96 -17.27
N ALA A 48 2.90 -5.25 -16.34
CA ALA A 48 3.92 -5.84 -15.49
C ALA A 48 3.25 -6.44 -14.24
N LEU A 49 3.43 -7.73 -14.06
CA LEU A 49 2.84 -8.51 -12.97
C LEU A 49 3.90 -9.01 -12.00
N THR A 50 3.56 -9.02 -10.71
CA THR A 50 4.36 -9.63 -9.64
C THR A 50 3.47 -10.49 -8.73
N THR A 51 4.03 -11.55 -8.16
CA THR A 51 3.39 -12.30 -7.08
C THR A 51 3.85 -11.82 -5.70
N ASN A 52 4.83 -10.90 -5.64
CA ASN A 52 5.26 -10.25 -4.41
C ASN A 52 4.30 -9.10 -4.11
N ILE A 53 3.26 -9.38 -3.34
CA ILE A 53 2.25 -8.37 -3.00
C ILE A 53 2.86 -7.30 -2.11
N SER A 54 2.59 -6.04 -2.42
CA SER A 54 2.99 -4.89 -1.63
C SER A 54 1.81 -3.95 -1.42
N LEU A 55 1.48 -3.68 -0.17
CA LEU A 55 0.40 -2.78 0.22
C LEU A 55 1.01 -1.51 0.81
N ALA A 56 0.74 -0.39 0.18
CA ALA A 56 1.29 0.89 0.59
C ALA A 56 0.33 1.62 1.53
N GLY A 57 0.75 1.77 2.79
CA GLY A 57 0.16 2.67 3.76
C GLY A 57 0.73 4.08 3.65
N ARG A 58 0.43 4.89 4.64
CA ARG A 58 0.98 6.24 4.76
C ARG A 58 2.45 6.23 5.14
N TYR A 59 2.79 5.53 6.20
CA TYR A 59 4.13 5.47 6.79
C TYR A 59 4.87 4.18 6.48
N LEU A 60 4.12 3.13 6.17
CA LEU A 60 4.61 1.77 6.01
C LEU A 60 4.25 1.20 4.64
N VAL A 61 5.02 0.21 4.22
CA VAL A 61 4.64 -0.71 3.14
C VAL A 61 4.69 -2.11 3.71
N LEU A 62 3.56 -2.82 3.66
CA LEU A 62 3.45 -4.20 4.09
C LEU A 62 3.66 -5.13 2.90
N MET A 63 4.50 -6.14 3.08
CA MET A 63 4.75 -7.19 2.08
C MET A 63 4.35 -8.55 2.66
N PRO A 64 3.07 -8.94 2.51
CA PRO A 64 2.50 -10.07 3.24
C PRO A 64 3.14 -11.42 2.95
N ASN A 65 3.72 -11.59 1.77
CA ASN A 65 4.31 -12.84 1.32
C ASN A 65 5.82 -12.74 1.04
N ASN A 66 6.48 -11.75 1.63
CA ASN A 66 7.92 -11.57 1.50
C ASN A 66 8.56 -11.09 2.82
N PRO A 67 8.78 -11.99 3.79
CA PRO A 67 9.33 -11.64 5.10
C PRO A 67 10.76 -11.08 5.04
N LYS A 68 11.49 -11.35 3.96
CA LYS A 68 12.85 -10.83 3.76
C LYS A 68 12.88 -9.36 3.30
N ALA A 69 11.76 -8.84 2.85
CA ALA A 69 11.63 -7.45 2.45
C ALA A 69 11.39 -6.54 3.67
N ALA A 70 12.31 -6.55 4.61
CA ALA A 70 12.28 -5.65 5.75
C ALA A 70 13.30 -4.52 5.55
N GLY A 71 12.90 -3.29 5.84
CA GLY A 71 13.80 -2.16 5.66
C GLY A 71 13.25 -0.82 6.11
N ILE A 72 14.14 0.14 6.10
CA ILE A 72 13.81 1.55 6.29
C ILE A 72 14.27 2.28 5.05
N SER A 73 13.49 3.26 4.58
CA SER A 73 13.83 4.08 3.42
C SER A 73 15.30 4.50 3.45
N ARG A 74 15.97 4.39 2.30
CA ARG A 74 17.39 4.79 2.16
C ARG A 74 17.63 6.29 2.32
N ARG A 75 16.56 7.09 2.28
CA ARG A 75 16.61 8.54 2.50
C ARG A 75 16.70 8.91 3.99
N LEU A 76 16.40 7.96 4.88
CA LEU A 76 16.48 8.15 6.32
C LEU A 76 17.84 7.70 6.81
N GLU A 77 18.59 8.59 7.48
CA GLU A 77 19.94 8.35 7.92
C GLU A 77 20.12 8.71 9.41
N GLY A 78 21.24 8.27 9.97
CA GLY A 78 21.67 8.64 11.33
C GLY A 78 20.74 8.17 12.43
N LYS A 79 20.65 8.98 13.50
CA LYS A 79 19.93 8.66 14.74
C LYS A 79 18.43 8.38 14.54
N GLU A 80 17.80 9.04 13.59
CA GLU A 80 16.38 8.82 13.31
C GLU A 80 16.12 7.42 12.73
N ARG A 81 17.04 6.94 11.90
CA ARG A 81 16.97 5.56 11.40
C ARG A 81 17.06 4.52 12.52
N ASP A 82 17.93 4.75 13.51
CA ASP A 82 18.10 3.82 14.63
C ASP A 82 16.89 3.83 15.56
N LYS A 83 16.33 5.00 15.87
CA LYS A 83 15.06 5.11 16.61
C LYS A 83 13.90 4.39 15.91
N LEU A 84 13.81 4.53 14.60
CA LEU A 84 12.79 3.84 13.81
C LEU A 84 12.96 2.32 13.84
N LYS A 85 14.18 1.81 13.84
CA LYS A 85 14.44 0.37 14.01
C LYS A 85 13.90 -0.16 15.33
N GLU A 86 14.12 0.57 16.42
CA GLU A 86 13.62 0.22 17.74
C GLU A 86 12.08 0.23 17.78
N ARG A 87 11.46 1.27 17.19
CA ARG A 87 9.99 1.36 17.08
C ARG A 87 9.40 0.21 16.27
N ILE A 88 10.01 -0.11 15.11
CA ILE A 88 9.55 -1.22 14.25
C ILE A 88 9.68 -2.56 14.98
N ALA A 89 10.76 -2.78 15.72
CA ALA A 89 10.95 -3.99 16.51
C ALA A 89 9.87 -4.17 17.59
N SER A 90 9.23 -3.08 18.01
CA SER A 90 8.11 -3.08 18.96
C SER A 90 6.74 -3.28 18.30
N LEU A 91 6.68 -3.25 16.95
CA LEU A 91 5.44 -3.56 16.22
C LEU A 91 5.27 -5.07 16.09
N ASN A 92 4.05 -5.54 16.32
CA ASN A 92 3.69 -6.95 16.16
C ASN A 92 3.49 -7.30 14.67
N VAL A 93 4.59 -7.38 13.92
CA VAL A 93 4.55 -7.81 12.52
C VAL A 93 4.63 -9.33 12.48
N PRO A 94 3.69 -10.03 11.82
CA PRO A 94 3.79 -11.48 11.64
C PRO A 94 5.10 -11.89 10.95
N GLU A 95 5.72 -12.98 11.38
CA GLU A 95 7.00 -13.46 10.84
C GLU A 95 6.96 -13.76 9.34
N SER A 96 5.79 -14.03 8.80
CA SER A 96 5.57 -14.26 7.36
C SER A 96 5.58 -12.99 6.51
N MET A 97 5.55 -11.81 7.16
CA MET A 97 5.38 -10.52 6.48
C MET A 97 6.65 -9.67 6.57
N GLY A 98 6.96 -8.98 5.48
CA GLY A 98 7.98 -7.94 5.45
C GLY A 98 7.36 -6.56 5.67
N LEU A 99 8.13 -5.66 6.28
CA LEU A 99 7.71 -4.29 6.54
C LEU A 99 8.79 -3.31 6.12
N ILE A 100 8.42 -2.30 5.35
CA ILE A 100 9.31 -1.22 4.93
C ILE A 100 8.75 0.10 5.44
N VAL A 101 9.60 0.90 6.08
CA VAL A 101 9.22 2.26 6.50
C VAL A 101 9.50 3.25 5.37
N ARG A 102 8.47 4.01 5.02
CA ARG A 102 8.54 5.11 4.04
C ARG A 102 9.20 6.34 4.65
N THR A 103 9.61 7.28 3.82
CA THR A 103 10.13 8.59 4.28
C THR A 103 9.12 9.38 5.12
N ALA A 104 7.83 9.24 4.84
CA ALA A 104 6.76 9.87 5.62
C ALA A 104 6.65 9.36 7.07
N GLY A 105 7.26 8.21 7.39
CA GLY A 105 7.33 7.68 8.75
C GLY A 105 8.44 8.31 9.60
N GLU A 106 9.22 9.25 9.06
CA GLU A 106 10.22 9.99 9.82
C GLU A 106 9.58 10.80 10.93
N GLY A 107 10.14 10.70 12.13
CA GLY A 107 9.65 11.43 13.31
C GLY A 107 8.33 10.90 13.91
N LYS A 108 7.62 10.00 13.23
CA LYS A 108 6.34 9.47 13.70
C LYS A 108 6.52 8.58 14.91
N ASP A 109 5.54 8.60 15.80
CA ASP A 109 5.57 7.79 17.01
C ASP A 109 5.13 6.33 16.74
N LEU A 110 5.14 5.51 17.79
CA LEU A 110 4.80 4.10 17.69
C LEU A 110 3.32 3.89 17.41
N GLU A 111 2.46 4.79 17.86
CA GLU A 111 1.02 4.70 17.72
C GLU A 111 0.58 4.95 16.28
N ASP A 112 1.13 6.01 15.65
CA ASP A 112 0.96 6.29 14.22
C ASP A 112 1.34 5.08 13.34
N LEU A 113 2.51 4.51 13.61
CA LEU A 113 3.01 3.36 12.85
C LEU A 113 2.15 2.10 13.09
N ARG A 114 1.63 1.92 14.32
CA ARG A 114 0.74 0.80 14.65
C ARG A 114 -0.58 0.90 13.90
N TRP A 115 -1.20 2.07 13.87
CA TRP A 115 -2.46 2.29 13.15
C TRP A 115 -2.33 2.02 11.65
N ASP A 116 -1.24 2.51 11.05
CA ASP A 116 -0.97 2.25 9.63
C ASP A 116 -0.76 0.76 9.36
N LEU A 117 -0.05 0.06 10.26
CA LEU A 117 0.14 -1.39 10.17
C LEU A 117 -1.18 -2.15 10.30
N GLU A 118 -2.01 -1.83 11.27
CA GLU A 118 -3.32 -2.46 11.48
C GLU A 118 -4.26 -2.25 10.30
N TYR A 119 -4.23 -1.06 9.69
CA TYR A 119 -4.95 -0.80 8.45
C TYR A 119 -4.49 -1.72 7.33
N LEU A 120 -3.18 -1.83 7.10
CA LEU A 120 -2.62 -2.67 6.06
C LEU A 120 -2.89 -4.17 6.29
N GLN A 121 -2.89 -4.61 7.55
CA GLN A 121 -3.24 -5.98 7.90
C GLN A 121 -4.71 -6.29 7.59
N ARG A 122 -5.64 -5.38 7.92
CA ARG A 122 -7.06 -5.54 7.55
C ARG A 122 -7.27 -5.59 6.05
N VAL A 123 -6.59 -4.73 5.28
CA VAL A 123 -6.63 -4.78 3.81
C VAL A 123 -6.15 -6.13 3.30
N TRP A 124 -5.06 -6.65 3.86
CA TRP A 124 -4.53 -7.96 3.48
C TRP A 124 -5.48 -9.11 3.84
N GLU A 125 -6.11 -9.06 4.99
CA GLU A 125 -7.13 -10.04 5.40
C GLU A 125 -8.27 -10.08 4.38
N GLY A 126 -8.83 -8.93 4.01
CA GLY A 126 -9.88 -8.85 2.99
C GLY A 126 -9.43 -9.39 1.62
N ILE A 127 -8.20 -9.11 1.19
CA ILE A 127 -7.63 -9.66 -0.05
C ILE A 127 -7.50 -11.19 0.07
N SER A 128 -7.03 -11.69 1.20
CA SER A 128 -6.84 -13.12 1.44
C SER A 128 -8.16 -13.87 1.44
N GLU A 129 -9.20 -13.32 2.07
CA GLU A 129 -10.54 -13.88 2.06
C GLU A 129 -11.11 -13.92 0.62
N ALA A 130 -11.03 -12.81 -0.10
CA ALA A 130 -11.50 -12.73 -1.47
C ALA A 130 -10.76 -13.70 -2.42
N ASN A 131 -9.48 -13.95 -2.18
CA ASN A 131 -8.68 -14.91 -2.94
C ASN A 131 -9.15 -16.37 -2.76
N THR A 132 -9.94 -16.67 -1.73
CA THR A 132 -10.53 -18.00 -1.56
C THR A 132 -11.77 -18.23 -2.43
N LEU A 133 -12.34 -17.16 -3.00
CA LEU A 133 -13.49 -17.23 -3.89
C LEU A 133 -13.06 -17.85 -5.22
N LYS A 134 -13.74 -18.92 -5.61
CA LYS A 134 -13.47 -19.61 -6.87
C LYS A 134 -14.17 -18.86 -7.99
N ASN A 135 -13.46 -18.18 -8.85
CA ASN A 135 -13.94 -17.61 -10.13
C ASN A 135 -12.86 -16.75 -10.79
N SER A 136 -11.69 -17.30 -11.00
CA SER A 136 -10.60 -16.57 -11.70
C SER A 136 -10.85 -16.48 -13.22
N PRO A 137 -10.45 -15.40 -13.86
CA PRO A 137 -9.80 -14.21 -13.29
C PRO A 137 -10.79 -13.23 -12.66
N ILE A 138 -10.49 -12.69 -11.46
CA ILE A 138 -11.28 -11.71 -10.74
C ILE A 138 -10.39 -10.57 -10.22
N LEU A 139 -10.88 -9.33 -10.28
CA LEU A 139 -10.28 -8.20 -9.60
C LEU A 139 -10.64 -8.28 -8.11
N ILE A 140 -9.66 -8.61 -7.28
CA ILE A 140 -9.85 -8.75 -5.82
C ILE A 140 -9.75 -7.40 -5.11
N PHE A 141 -8.73 -6.62 -5.49
CA PHE A 141 -8.44 -5.34 -4.87
C PHE A 141 -7.87 -4.37 -5.90
N LYS A 142 -8.35 -3.16 -5.87
CA LYS A 142 -7.79 -2.04 -6.62
C LYS A 142 -7.32 -1.02 -5.60
N GLU A 143 -6.05 -0.63 -5.68
CA GLU A 143 -5.58 0.48 -4.87
C GLU A 143 -6.43 1.72 -5.14
N SER A 144 -6.87 2.33 -4.08
CA SER A 144 -7.88 3.39 -4.06
C SER A 144 -7.63 4.48 -5.09
N ASP A 145 -8.68 5.21 -5.39
CA ASP A 145 -8.76 6.36 -6.25
C ASP A 145 -7.61 7.37 -5.99
N ILE A 146 -7.42 8.25 -6.95
CA ILE A 146 -6.42 9.33 -6.90
C ILE A 146 -6.55 10.17 -5.64
N ILE A 147 -7.78 10.36 -5.14
CA ILE A 147 -8.10 11.11 -3.92
C ILE A 147 -7.43 10.47 -2.70
N ILE A 148 -7.68 9.19 -2.48
CA ILE A 148 -7.11 8.45 -1.34
C ILE A 148 -5.59 8.43 -1.43
N ARG A 149 -5.06 8.26 -2.65
CA ARG A 149 -3.62 8.30 -2.88
C ARG A 149 -3.03 9.67 -2.57
N ALA A 150 -3.70 10.75 -2.98
CA ALA A 150 -3.28 12.10 -2.68
C ALA A 150 -3.32 12.37 -1.16
N LEU A 151 -4.40 12.01 -0.48
CA LEU A 151 -4.50 12.13 0.98
C LEU A 151 -3.40 11.34 1.68
N ARG A 152 -3.22 10.07 1.32
CA ARG A 152 -2.17 9.23 1.90
C ARG A 152 -0.77 9.82 1.77
N ASP A 153 -0.45 10.38 0.61
CA ASP A 153 0.92 10.82 0.32
C ASP A 153 1.18 12.29 0.69
N TYR A 154 0.16 13.15 0.70
CA TYR A 154 0.32 14.60 0.88
C TYR A 154 -0.35 15.17 2.12
N LEU A 155 -1.33 14.49 2.74
CA LEU A 155 -1.95 15.00 3.96
C LEU A 155 -0.91 15.05 5.09
N LYS A 156 -0.62 16.25 5.58
CA LYS A 156 0.30 16.54 6.67
C LYS A 156 -0.38 17.38 7.72
N GLU A 157 0.23 17.49 8.90
CA GLU A 157 -0.29 18.27 10.02
C GLU A 157 -0.34 19.80 9.74
N ASP A 158 0.42 20.27 8.75
CA ASP A 158 0.45 21.66 8.30
C ASP A 158 -0.66 22.01 7.28
N ILE A 159 -1.51 21.04 6.91
CA ILE A 159 -2.66 21.26 6.04
C ILE A 159 -3.84 21.73 6.89
N GLU A 160 -4.29 22.96 6.62
CA GLU A 160 -5.39 23.59 7.34
C GLU A 160 -6.76 23.20 6.76
N GLU A 161 -6.85 23.05 5.44
CA GLU A 161 -8.11 22.75 4.74
C GLU A 161 -7.88 21.88 3.51
N ILE A 162 -8.83 21.00 3.25
CA ILE A 162 -8.92 20.19 2.04
C ILE A 162 -10.31 20.42 1.44
N TRP A 163 -10.33 20.77 0.16
CA TRP A 163 -11.56 21.02 -0.57
C TRP A 163 -11.74 19.98 -1.67
N VAL A 164 -12.88 19.34 -1.70
CA VAL A 164 -13.28 18.39 -2.76
C VAL A 164 -14.53 18.89 -3.47
N ASP A 165 -14.63 18.62 -4.75
CA ASP A 165 -15.63 19.19 -5.65
C ASP A 165 -16.88 18.33 -5.83
N THR A 166 -16.87 17.08 -5.37
CA THR A 166 -18.00 16.16 -5.47
C THR A 166 -18.31 15.53 -4.12
N GLU A 167 -19.58 15.18 -3.92
CA GLU A 167 -20.03 14.51 -2.69
C GLU A 167 -19.44 13.11 -2.55
N GLU A 168 -19.34 12.37 -3.66
CA GLU A 168 -18.70 11.06 -3.71
C GLU A 168 -17.22 11.12 -3.26
N ALA A 169 -16.48 12.12 -3.78
CA ALA A 169 -15.08 12.35 -3.38
C ALA A 169 -14.95 12.73 -1.90
N PHE A 170 -15.94 13.46 -1.37
CA PHE A 170 -15.97 13.84 0.04
C PHE A 170 -16.23 12.62 0.93
N GLU A 171 -17.19 11.76 0.57
CA GLU A 171 -17.48 10.53 1.32
C GLU A 171 -16.25 9.61 1.36
N GLU A 172 -15.62 9.34 0.21
CA GLU A 172 -14.40 8.52 0.14
C GLU A 172 -13.25 9.13 0.97
N ALA A 173 -13.04 10.44 0.84
CA ALA A 173 -12.00 11.16 1.57
C ALA A 173 -12.26 11.13 3.09
N SER A 174 -13.52 11.34 3.51
CA SER A 174 -13.93 11.32 4.92
C SER A 174 -13.70 9.94 5.54
N GLU A 175 -14.13 8.90 4.86
CA GLU A 175 -13.95 7.52 5.32
C GLU A 175 -12.47 7.17 5.51
N PHE A 176 -11.62 7.63 4.60
CA PHE A 176 -10.17 7.42 4.71
C PHE A 176 -9.57 8.23 5.87
N VAL A 177 -9.88 9.54 5.97
CA VAL A 177 -9.31 10.42 6.99
C VAL A 177 -9.74 9.97 8.40
N GLU A 178 -11.01 9.62 8.59
CA GLU A 178 -11.51 9.09 9.87
C GLU A 178 -10.82 7.80 10.32
N ARG A 179 -10.41 6.95 9.36
CA ARG A 179 -9.70 5.69 9.67
C ARG A 179 -8.23 5.87 9.95
N VAL A 180 -7.58 6.83 9.29
CA VAL A 180 -6.11 6.97 9.30
C VAL A 180 -5.66 8.14 10.16
N MET A 181 -6.48 9.20 10.25
CA MET A 181 -6.19 10.44 10.98
C MET A 181 -7.45 11.09 11.52
N PRO A 182 -8.11 10.48 12.50
CA PRO A 182 -9.40 10.95 13.03
C PRO A 182 -9.37 12.41 13.53
N ASP A 183 -8.24 12.86 14.04
CA ASP A 183 -8.06 14.24 14.53
C ASP A 183 -8.12 15.27 13.40
N GLN A 184 -7.91 14.86 12.15
CA GLN A 184 -7.92 15.74 10.98
C GLN A 184 -9.22 15.68 10.17
N SER A 185 -10.23 14.97 10.61
CA SER A 185 -11.53 14.87 9.90
C SER A 185 -12.21 16.22 9.66
N LYS A 186 -11.93 17.21 10.53
CA LYS A 186 -12.55 18.55 10.50
C LYS A 186 -12.01 19.45 9.38
N ILE A 187 -10.88 19.13 8.76
CA ILE A 187 -10.29 19.97 7.71
C ILE A 187 -10.87 19.69 6.33
N LEU A 188 -11.67 18.64 6.20
CA LEU A 188 -12.27 18.23 4.94
C LEU A 188 -13.56 18.98 4.65
N ASN A 189 -13.65 19.60 3.48
CA ASN A 189 -14.76 20.44 3.07
C ASN A 189 -15.21 20.09 1.65
N THR A 190 -16.50 20.29 1.34
CA THR A 190 -17.02 20.23 -0.03
C THR A 190 -17.06 21.62 -0.65
N VAL A 191 -16.64 21.72 -1.90
CA VAL A 191 -16.80 22.97 -2.68
C VAL A 191 -18.18 23.00 -3.32
N SER A 192 -19.04 23.95 -2.89
CA SER A 192 -20.19 24.31 -3.69
C SER A 192 -19.77 25.32 -4.76
N TYR A 193 -20.24 25.16 -6.00
CA TYR A 193 -19.94 26.06 -7.13
C TYR A 193 -20.21 27.54 -6.84
N THR A 194 -21.06 27.82 -5.87
CA THR A 194 -21.35 29.17 -5.37
C THR A 194 -20.19 29.80 -4.62
N HIS A 195 -19.28 29.04 -3.99
CA HIS A 195 -18.13 29.58 -3.25
C HIS A 195 -17.01 30.01 -4.17
N LEU A 196 -16.76 29.31 -5.28
CA LEU A 196 -15.72 29.67 -6.25
C LEU A 196 -15.99 31.02 -6.91
N ARG A 197 -17.27 31.34 -7.17
CA ARG A 197 -17.64 32.65 -7.74
C ARG A 197 -17.51 33.83 -6.77
N ALA A 198 -17.63 33.61 -5.47
CA ALA A 198 -17.51 34.65 -4.48
C ALA A 198 -16.07 35.18 -4.35
N HIS A 199 -15.07 34.36 -4.64
CA HIS A 199 -13.66 34.79 -4.63
C HIS A 199 -13.23 35.49 -5.93
N GLU A 200 -13.87 35.21 -7.08
CA GLU A 200 -13.55 35.90 -8.35
C GLU A 200 -14.14 37.33 -8.44
N THR A 201 -15.13 37.66 -7.64
CA THR A 201 -15.80 38.98 -7.68
C THR A 201 -15.26 39.99 -6.65
N ALA A 202 -14.23 39.63 -5.91
CA ALA A 202 -13.63 40.51 -4.89
C ALA A 202 -12.42 41.36 -5.37
N TYR A 203 -12.27 41.55 -6.72
CA TYR A 203 -11.30 42.48 -7.33
C TYR A 203 -11.98 43.57 -8.11
#